data_69ca880d2de0e9d83f01c29ae8a6514f
#
_entry.id   69ca880d2de0e9d83f01c29ae8a6514f
#
_cell.length_a   1.000
_cell.length_b   1.000
_cell.length_c   1.000
_cell.angle_alpha   90.00
_cell.angle_beta   90.00
_cell.angle_gamma   90.00
#
_symmetry.space_group_name_H-M   'P 1'
#
loop_
_entity.id
_entity.type
_entity.pdbx_description
1 polymer ?
#
loop_
_entity_poly.entity_id
_entity_poly.type
_entity_poly.pdbx_seq_one_letter_code
_entity_poly.pdbx_strand_id
1 'polypeptide(L)'
;MRIVIISIPAQRKPPPDYVVALQKGMASMGHYVDVIDAWTEDNIRLPAYEYIAVIVEATSLLGGKMPEALGRILSTRSGLVGKKSAAFLKKTGPFTGKGLSNLMRSMEKEGMMVNWSDIILNAPHAEALGKRIGA
;
A
#
# COMPACT_ATOMS: atom_id res chain seq x y z
N MET A 1 -10.28 2.88 -13.27
CA MET A 1 -8.91 2.33 -13.34
C MET A 1 -8.84 0.94 -12.72
N ARG A 2 -7.87 0.18 -13.14
CA ARG A 2 -7.51 -1.07 -12.46
C ARG A 2 -6.46 -0.75 -11.41
N ILE A 3 -6.82 -0.97 -10.15
CA ILE A 3 -5.97 -0.67 -9.00
C ILE A 3 -5.65 -1.95 -8.25
N VAL A 4 -4.41 -2.10 -7.82
CA VAL A 4 -4.05 -3.15 -6.87
C VAL A 4 -3.66 -2.50 -5.54
N ILE A 5 -4.18 -3.05 -4.45
CA ILE A 5 -3.75 -2.71 -3.10
C ILE A 5 -2.81 -3.83 -2.65
N ILE A 6 -1.56 -3.49 -2.41
CA ILE A 6 -0.60 -4.42 -1.83
C ILE A 6 -0.64 -4.22 -0.32
N SER A 7 -1.21 -5.20 0.37
CA SER A 7 -1.37 -5.16 1.83
C SER A 7 -0.22 -5.89 2.51
N ILE A 8 0.48 -5.19 3.39
CA ILE A 8 1.56 -5.77 4.19
C ILE A 8 1.20 -5.58 5.67
N PRO A 9 0.31 -6.42 6.21
CA PRO A 9 -0.07 -6.33 7.61
C PRO A 9 1.03 -6.84 8.54
N ALA A 10 0.92 -6.47 9.80
CA ALA A 10 1.90 -6.84 10.82
C ALA A 10 2.01 -8.35 11.02
N GLN A 11 0.93 -9.06 10.80
CA GLN A 11 0.85 -10.51 11.01
C GLN A 11 0.09 -11.16 9.86
N ARG A 12 0.35 -12.46 9.64
CA ARG A 12 -0.42 -13.26 8.69
C ARG A 12 -1.85 -13.44 9.21
N LYS A 13 -2.76 -12.62 8.70
CA LYS A 13 -4.17 -12.64 9.06
C LYS A 13 -5.01 -12.36 7.83
N PRO A 14 -6.33 -12.59 7.87
CA PRO A 14 -7.22 -12.07 6.86
C PRO A 14 -7.03 -10.56 6.67
N PRO A 15 -7.38 -9.98 5.52
CA PRO A 15 -7.18 -8.56 5.29
C PRO A 15 -7.72 -7.71 6.44
N PRO A 16 -6.93 -6.77 6.96
CA PRO A 16 -7.40 -5.89 8.04
C PRO A 16 -8.59 -5.04 7.59
N ASP A 17 -9.39 -4.59 8.54
CA ASP A 17 -10.57 -3.78 8.27
C ASP A 17 -10.26 -2.49 7.48
N TYR A 18 -9.12 -1.86 7.78
CA TYR A 18 -8.74 -0.64 7.06
C TYR A 18 -8.36 -0.91 5.61
N VAL A 19 -7.87 -2.09 5.28
CA VAL A 19 -7.58 -2.49 3.89
C VAL A 19 -8.88 -2.70 3.13
N VAL A 20 -9.83 -3.40 3.72
CA VAL A 20 -11.15 -3.61 3.14
C VAL A 20 -11.87 -2.28 2.94
N ALA A 21 -11.76 -1.37 3.90
CA ALA A 21 -12.36 -0.04 3.81
C ALA A 21 -11.73 0.80 2.68
N LEU A 22 -10.40 0.74 2.53
CA LEU A 22 -9.71 1.42 1.43
C LEU A 22 -10.19 0.91 0.08
N GLN A 23 -10.29 -0.41 -0.07
CA GLN A 23 -10.82 -1.04 -1.28
C GLN A 23 -12.24 -0.58 -1.57
N LYS A 24 -13.09 -0.57 -0.55
CA LYS A 24 -14.49 -0.15 -0.68
C LYS A 24 -14.59 1.30 -1.15
N GLY A 25 -13.77 2.20 -0.59
CA GLY A 25 -13.73 3.60 -1.01
C GLY A 25 -13.34 3.76 -2.46
N MET A 26 -12.30 3.05 -2.90
CA MET A 26 -11.87 3.08 -4.29
C MET A 26 -12.94 2.50 -5.23
N ALA A 27 -13.52 1.36 -4.87
CA ALA A 27 -14.52 0.71 -5.69
C ALA A 27 -15.78 1.56 -5.85
N SER A 28 -16.13 2.34 -4.83
CA SER A 28 -17.29 3.24 -4.87
C SER A 28 -17.14 4.35 -5.92
N MET A 29 -15.92 4.61 -6.36
CA MET A 29 -15.62 5.60 -7.40
C MET A 29 -15.50 4.98 -8.80
N GLY A 30 -15.90 3.73 -8.95
CA GLY A 30 -15.92 3.04 -10.24
C GLY A 30 -14.62 2.34 -10.61
N HIS A 31 -13.69 2.18 -9.70
CA HIS A 31 -12.43 1.48 -9.97
C HIS A 31 -12.57 -0.02 -9.75
N TYR A 32 -11.81 -0.80 -10.53
CA TYR A 32 -11.62 -2.22 -10.27
C TYR A 32 -10.43 -2.37 -9.34
N VAL A 33 -10.67 -2.91 -8.15
CA VAL A 33 -9.66 -2.95 -7.09
C VAL A 33 -9.44 -4.37 -6.63
N ASP A 34 -8.22 -4.85 -6.82
CA ASP A 34 -7.76 -6.14 -6.28
C ASP A 34 -6.91 -5.89 -5.05
N VAL A 35 -7.06 -6.75 -4.05
CA VAL A 35 -6.23 -6.71 -2.85
C VAL A 35 -5.32 -7.92 -2.85
N ILE A 36 -4.04 -7.66 -2.67
CA ILE A 36 -3.01 -8.68 -2.63
C ILE A 36 -2.34 -8.65 -1.27
N ASP A 37 -2.32 -9.80 -0.59
CA ASP A 37 -1.62 -9.96 0.67
C ASP A 37 -0.17 -10.35 0.37
N ALA A 38 0.77 -9.51 0.80
CA ALA A 38 2.18 -9.74 0.54
C ALA A 38 2.73 -11.02 1.20
N TRP A 39 2.05 -11.54 2.21
CA TRP A 39 2.46 -12.76 2.91
C TRP A 39 2.13 -14.03 2.13
N THR A 40 1.12 -14.01 1.28
CA THR A 40 0.59 -15.22 0.66
C THR A 40 0.68 -15.26 -0.86
N GLU A 41 0.83 -14.09 -1.50
CA GLU A 41 0.80 -13.99 -2.96
C GLU A 41 2.19 -13.94 -3.57
N ASP A 42 2.50 -14.92 -4.42
CA ASP A 42 3.80 -14.99 -5.10
C ASP A 42 3.73 -14.56 -6.57
N ASN A 43 2.57 -14.66 -7.21
CA ASN A 43 2.41 -14.40 -8.65
C ASN A 43 1.58 -13.14 -8.93
N ILE A 44 2.16 -11.99 -8.63
CA ILE A 44 1.50 -10.70 -8.85
C ILE A 44 1.95 -10.11 -10.16
N ARG A 45 1.00 -9.76 -11.04
CA ARG A 45 1.30 -9.06 -12.29
C ARG A 45 1.07 -7.57 -12.10
N LEU A 46 1.99 -6.91 -11.44
CA LEU A 46 1.88 -5.47 -11.16
C LEU A 46 1.74 -4.59 -12.40
N PRO A 47 2.40 -4.90 -13.54
CA PRO A 47 2.23 -4.09 -14.76
C PRO A 47 0.80 -4.06 -15.30
N ALA A 48 -0.03 -5.04 -14.95
CA ALA A 48 -1.42 -5.08 -15.39
C ALA A 48 -2.30 -4.01 -14.75
N TYR A 49 -1.83 -3.37 -13.69
CA TYR A 49 -2.57 -2.35 -12.97
C TYR A 49 -2.11 -0.96 -13.36
N GLU A 50 -3.07 -0.03 -13.43
CA GLU A 50 -2.78 1.37 -13.75
C GLU A 50 -2.29 2.14 -12.54
N TYR A 51 -2.65 1.69 -11.35
CA TYR A 51 -2.33 2.35 -10.09
C TYR A 51 -2.01 1.32 -9.02
N ILE A 52 -0.97 1.56 -8.24
CA ILE A 52 -0.55 0.66 -7.17
C ILE A 52 -0.61 1.40 -5.84
N ALA A 53 -1.45 0.91 -4.92
CA ALA A 53 -1.53 1.43 -3.57
C ALA A 53 -0.85 0.44 -2.63
N VAL A 54 0.19 0.86 -1.96
CA VAL A 54 0.90 0.03 -0.98
C VAL A 54 0.49 0.50 0.40
N ILE A 55 0.00 -0.42 1.22
CA ILE A 55 -0.39 -0.13 2.59
C ILE A 55 0.38 -1.04 3.55
N VAL A 56 1.12 -0.45 4.45
CA VAL A 56 1.98 -1.15 5.39
C VAL A 56 1.54 -0.88 6.82
N GLU A 57 1.45 -1.94 7.61
CA GLU A 57 1.34 -1.85 9.05
C GLU A 57 2.72 -2.15 9.63
N ALA A 58 3.44 -1.11 10.05
CA ALA A 58 4.78 -1.27 10.57
C ALA A 58 4.73 -1.91 11.95
N THR A 59 5.49 -2.99 12.13
CA THR A 59 5.57 -3.70 13.42
C THR A 59 6.77 -3.27 14.23
N SER A 60 7.70 -2.56 13.61
CA SER A 60 8.96 -2.24 14.25
C SER A 60 8.82 -1.02 15.15
N LEU A 61 9.25 -1.18 16.40
CA LEU A 61 9.43 -0.07 17.33
C LEU A 61 10.73 0.68 17.06
N LEU A 62 11.53 0.22 16.10
CA LEU A 62 12.87 0.73 15.82
C LEU A 62 12.89 1.66 14.60
N GLY A 63 12.29 2.84 14.76
CA GLY A 63 12.50 3.92 13.81
C GLY A 63 11.88 3.73 12.42
N GLY A 64 10.79 3.00 12.31
CA GLY A 64 10.06 2.90 11.04
C GLY A 64 10.69 1.99 10.00
N LYS A 65 11.43 0.98 10.42
CA LYS A 65 12.02 -0.02 9.54
C LYS A 65 10.92 -0.75 8.74
N MET A 66 11.15 -0.89 7.43
CA MET A 66 10.16 -1.54 6.56
C MET A 66 10.21 -3.07 6.65
N PRO A 67 9.07 -3.76 6.52
CA PRO A 67 9.03 -5.22 6.48
C PRO A 67 9.80 -5.78 5.29
N GLU A 68 10.40 -6.94 5.45
CA GLU A 68 11.11 -7.63 4.37
C GLU A 68 10.18 -7.99 3.20
N ALA A 69 8.91 -8.28 3.49
CA ALA A 69 7.93 -8.61 2.47
C ALA A 69 7.78 -7.48 1.43
N LEU A 70 7.89 -6.22 1.86
CA LEU A 70 7.84 -5.08 0.94
C LEU A 70 8.98 -5.13 -0.07
N GLY A 71 10.21 -5.27 0.41
CA GLY A 71 11.37 -5.35 -0.49
C GLY A 71 11.28 -6.53 -1.43
N ARG A 72 10.86 -7.68 -0.93
CA ARG A 72 10.70 -8.89 -1.72
C ARG A 72 9.70 -8.68 -2.86
N ILE A 73 8.54 -8.12 -2.58
CA ILE A 73 7.51 -7.89 -3.60
C ILE A 73 7.97 -6.87 -4.63
N LEU A 74 8.54 -5.76 -4.20
CA LEU A 74 8.93 -4.70 -5.12
C LEU A 74 10.15 -5.07 -5.96
N SER A 75 11.14 -5.73 -5.35
CA SER A 75 12.41 -6.01 -6.03
C SER A 75 12.34 -7.13 -7.06
N THR A 76 11.39 -8.04 -6.94
CA THR A 76 11.27 -9.18 -7.85
C THR A 76 10.38 -8.90 -9.06
N ARG A 77 9.80 -7.71 -9.16
CA ARG A 77 8.84 -7.37 -10.22
C ARG A 77 9.42 -6.36 -11.19
N SER A 78 9.25 -6.64 -12.47
CA SER A 78 9.55 -5.68 -13.52
C SER A 78 8.32 -4.82 -13.82
N GLY A 79 8.53 -3.69 -14.49
CA GLY A 79 7.43 -2.85 -14.94
C GLY A 79 6.88 -1.89 -13.90
N LEU A 80 7.63 -1.65 -12.82
CA LEU A 80 7.24 -0.67 -11.81
C LEU A 80 7.68 0.74 -12.13
N VAL A 81 8.67 0.91 -13.01
CA VAL A 81 9.22 2.22 -13.36
C VAL A 81 8.15 3.09 -13.99
N GLY A 82 7.95 4.28 -13.44
CA GLY A 82 6.95 5.22 -13.91
C GLY A 82 5.52 4.91 -13.48
N LYS A 83 5.29 3.82 -12.75
CA LYS A 83 3.95 3.43 -12.30
C LYS A 83 3.46 4.39 -11.22
N LYS A 84 2.31 5.01 -11.46
CA LYS A 84 1.68 5.89 -10.47
C LYS A 84 1.24 5.08 -9.27
N SER A 85 1.51 5.60 -8.07
CA SER A 85 1.28 4.85 -6.86
C SER A 85 0.99 5.73 -5.65
N ALA A 86 0.41 5.13 -4.62
CA ALA A 86 0.18 5.75 -3.34
C ALA A 86 0.85 4.93 -2.24
N ALA A 87 1.39 5.62 -1.25
CA ALA A 87 2.00 5.02 -0.09
C ALA A 87 1.14 5.30 1.14
N PHE A 88 0.66 4.25 1.79
CA PHE A 88 -0.12 4.38 3.01
C PHE A 88 0.53 3.63 4.16
N LEU A 89 0.60 4.26 5.32
CA LEU A 89 1.08 3.62 6.52
C LEU A 89 -0.03 3.62 7.57
N LYS A 90 -0.36 2.44 8.11
CA LYS A 90 -1.31 2.35 9.22
C LYS A 90 -0.63 2.84 10.49
N LYS A 91 -1.28 3.76 11.19
CA LYS A 91 -0.75 4.30 12.45
C LYS A 91 -0.70 3.20 13.50
N THR A 92 0.50 2.87 13.95
CA THR A 92 0.74 1.80 14.94
C THR A 92 1.60 2.25 16.13
N GLY A 93 2.14 3.46 16.10
CA GLY A 93 3.00 3.94 17.17
C GLY A 93 3.65 5.28 16.87
N PRO A 94 4.65 5.68 17.67
CA PRO A 94 5.22 7.03 17.62
C PRO A 94 6.07 7.34 16.38
N PHE A 95 6.54 6.33 15.65
CA PHE A 95 7.45 6.55 14.50
C PHE A 95 6.74 6.49 13.15
N THR A 96 5.45 6.79 13.12
CA THR A 96 4.62 6.65 11.93
C THR A 96 5.10 7.51 10.75
N GLY A 97 5.46 8.78 11.02
CA GLY A 97 5.94 9.68 9.96
C GLY A 97 7.23 9.20 9.32
N LYS A 98 8.15 8.68 10.12
CA LYS A 98 9.41 8.13 9.62
C LYS A 98 9.16 6.86 8.81
N GLY A 99 8.22 6.03 9.25
CA GLY A 99 7.83 4.83 8.53
C GLY A 99 7.24 5.17 7.16
N LEU A 100 6.41 6.18 7.07
CA LEU A 100 5.84 6.62 5.79
C LEU A 100 6.92 7.10 4.84
N SER A 101 7.87 7.90 5.32
CA SER A 101 9.00 8.35 4.50
C SER A 101 9.83 7.18 3.99
N ASN A 102 10.08 6.17 4.84
CA ASN A 102 10.82 4.98 4.45
C ASN A 102 10.06 4.15 3.41
N LEU A 103 8.74 4.04 3.55
CA LEU A 103 7.91 3.35 2.57
C LEU A 103 7.99 4.04 1.21
N MET A 104 7.81 5.36 1.18
CA MET A 104 7.90 6.12 -0.06
C MET A 104 9.28 5.95 -0.72
N ARG A 105 10.34 5.99 0.07
CA ARG A 105 11.69 5.80 -0.43
C ARG A 105 11.89 4.42 -1.06
N SER A 106 11.35 3.39 -0.42
CA SER A 106 11.42 2.03 -0.92
C SER A 106 10.71 1.89 -2.26
N MET A 107 9.56 2.53 -2.42
CA MET A 107 8.79 2.51 -3.66
C MET A 107 9.52 3.30 -4.76
N GLU A 108 10.00 4.48 -4.44
CA GLU A 108 10.71 5.35 -5.40
C GLU A 108 12.02 4.72 -5.86
N LYS A 109 12.69 3.96 -5.02
CA LYS A 109 13.91 3.22 -5.37
C LYS A 109 13.66 2.23 -6.51
N GLU A 110 12.45 1.68 -6.59
CA GLU A 110 12.06 0.77 -7.68
C GLU A 110 11.51 1.52 -8.90
N GLY A 111 11.59 2.84 -8.90
CA GLY A 111 11.18 3.69 -10.02
C GLY A 111 9.70 4.05 -10.03
N MET A 112 8.97 3.75 -8.99
CA MET A 112 7.55 4.09 -8.90
C MET A 112 7.37 5.59 -8.69
N MET A 113 6.29 6.13 -9.24
CA MET A 113 5.93 7.54 -9.07
C MET A 113 4.89 7.63 -7.96
N VAL A 114 5.35 7.91 -6.75
CA VAL A 114 4.46 8.07 -5.60
C VAL A 114 3.84 9.46 -5.67
N ASN A 115 2.59 9.53 -6.09
CA ASN A 115 1.88 10.81 -6.24
C ASN A 115 0.96 11.13 -5.07
N TRP A 116 0.81 10.24 -4.13
CA TRP A 116 0.05 10.46 -2.91
C TRP A 116 0.58 9.59 -1.78
N SER A 117 0.56 10.16 -0.58
CA SER A 117 0.92 9.42 0.64
C SER A 117 0.07 9.92 1.79
N ASP A 118 -0.27 9.03 2.71
CA ASP A 118 -1.01 9.40 3.91
C ASP A 118 -0.83 8.35 4.99
N ILE A 119 -1.20 8.75 6.20
CA ILE A 119 -1.21 7.87 7.38
C ILE A 119 -2.67 7.50 7.66
N ILE A 120 -2.96 6.20 7.66
CA ILE A 120 -4.31 5.71 7.91
C ILE A 120 -4.51 5.55 9.41
N LEU A 121 -5.54 6.21 9.93
CA LEU A 121 -5.85 6.20 11.36
C LEU A 121 -6.77 5.04 11.73
N ASN A 122 -7.77 4.77 10.90
CA ASN A 122 -8.78 3.74 11.13
C ASN A 122 -9.52 3.41 9.82
N ALA A 123 -10.46 2.47 9.88
CA ALA A 123 -11.21 2.05 8.70
C ALA A 123 -12.03 3.17 8.05
N PRO A 124 -12.81 4.00 8.79
CA PRO A 124 -13.52 5.11 8.16
C PRO A 124 -12.60 6.10 7.44
N HIS A 125 -11.43 6.38 8.00
CA HIS A 125 -10.43 7.24 7.37
C HIS A 125 -9.91 6.61 6.07
N ALA A 126 -9.64 5.31 6.09
CA ALA A 126 -9.20 4.58 4.91
C ALA A 126 -10.23 4.61 3.78
N GLU A 127 -11.52 4.44 4.10
CA GLU A 127 -12.57 4.53 3.10
C GLU A 127 -12.64 5.92 2.47
N ALA A 128 -12.54 6.96 3.28
CA ALA A 128 -12.52 8.34 2.78
C ALA A 128 -11.33 8.61 1.86
N LEU A 129 -10.15 8.08 2.21
CA LEU A 129 -8.97 8.21 1.36
C LEU A 129 -9.15 7.47 0.04
N GLY A 130 -9.75 6.29 0.08
CA GLY A 130 -10.01 5.50 -1.13
C GLY A 130 -10.87 6.25 -2.14
N LYS A 131 -11.84 7.02 -1.66
CA LYS A 131 -12.71 7.83 -2.54
C LYS A 131 -11.98 8.97 -3.24
N ARG A 132 -10.81 9.33 -2.79
CA ARG A 132 -10.03 10.45 -3.35
C ARG A 132 -9.03 10.00 -4.41
N ILE A 133 -8.74 8.72 -4.49
CA ILE A 133 -7.76 8.19 -5.45
C ILE A 133 -8.36 8.21 -6.85
N GLY A 134 -7.66 8.83 -7.79
CA GLY A 134 -8.10 8.95 -9.17
C GLY A 134 -9.19 9.98 -9.40
N ALA A 135 -9.47 10.78 -8.39
CA ALA A 135 -10.47 11.84 -8.51
C ALA A 135 -9.92 13.02 -9.32
#